data_38d4a6122785fcbf77408ce56d77a3c3
#
_entry.id   38d4a6122785fcbf77408ce56d77a3c3
#
_cell.length_a   1.000
_cell.length_b   1.000
_cell.length_c   1.000
_cell.angle_alpha   90.00
_cell.angle_beta   90.00
_cell.angle_gamma   90.00
#
_symmetry.space_group_name_H-M   'P 1'
#
loop_
_entity.id
_entity.type
_entity.pdbx_description
1 polymer ?
#
loop_
_entity_poly.entity_id
_entity_poly.type
_entity_poly.pdbx_seq_one_letter_code
_entity_poly.pdbx_strand_id
1 'polypeptide(L)'
;MIILTNDASLELAPGQSLTFNLVILHTGCAECYRPGSGAVGLRRTGSIYDVDFKANIGATAPGVANLTLFLDSSPMNETAMVSNTAAAGDLNNVACSTAIKTMCMPSTLTVVNNGETTITVEDPLLKIRRTA
;
A
#
# COMPACT_ATOMS: atom_id res chain seq x y z
N MET A 1 11.13 -10.69 -5.56
CA MET A 1 10.07 -10.52 -4.54
C MET A 1 10.52 -9.54 -3.50
N ILE A 2 9.65 -8.65 -3.07
CA ILE A 2 9.92 -7.74 -1.97
C ILE A 2 8.78 -7.80 -0.96
N ILE A 3 9.12 -7.78 0.33
CA ILE A 3 8.15 -7.73 1.43
C ILE A 3 8.53 -6.57 2.33
N LEU A 4 7.60 -5.65 2.52
CA LEU A 4 7.79 -4.41 3.26
C LEU A 4 6.82 -4.30 4.42
N THR A 5 7.27 -3.66 5.49
CA THR A 5 6.43 -3.35 6.65
C THR A 5 6.86 -2.03 7.28
N ASN A 6 6.08 -1.57 8.23
CA ASN A 6 6.44 -0.46 9.11
C ASN A 6 6.15 -0.86 10.54
N ASP A 7 7.11 -0.72 11.43
CA ASP A 7 6.98 -1.11 12.84
C ASP A 7 6.40 0.01 13.71
N ALA A 8 6.15 1.18 13.13
CA ALA A 8 5.53 2.30 13.82
C ALA A 8 4.05 2.42 13.46
N SER A 9 3.27 2.97 14.38
CA SER A 9 1.91 3.41 14.07
C SER A 9 1.99 4.71 13.28
N LEU A 10 1.29 4.78 12.15
CA LEU A 10 1.34 5.92 11.26
C LEU A 10 -0.02 6.58 11.14
N GLU A 11 -0.02 7.92 11.10
CA GLU A 11 -1.20 8.71 10.74
C GLU A 11 -1.01 9.23 9.32
N LEU A 12 -2.03 9.01 8.48
CA LEU A 12 -2.04 9.47 7.10
C LEU A 12 -3.18 10.47 6.90
N ALA A 13 -2.83 11.68 6.49
CA ALA A 13 -3.81 12.65 6.02
C ALA A 13 -4.37 12.23 4.66
N PRO A 14 -5.55 12.73 4.26
CA PRO A 14 -6.08 12.47 2.91
C PRO A 14 -5.05 12.79 1.82
N GLY A 15 -4.86 11.85 0.89
CA GLY A 15 -3.88 11.96 -0.19
C GLY A 15 -2.45 11.60 0.17
N GLN A 16 -2.17 11.30 1.43
CA GLN A 16 -0.82 10.95 1.86
C GLN A 16 -0.52 9.46 1.62
N SER A 17 0.71 9.19 1.18
CA SER A 17 1.18 7.82 0.95
C SER A 17 1.69 7.18 2.23
N LEU A 18 1.41 5.88 2.37
CA LEU A 18 1.99 5.04 3.42
C LEU A 18 3.48 4.83 3.14
N THR A 19 4.32 4.99 4.16
CA THR A 19 5.75 4.72 4.07
C THR A 19 6.08 3.40 4.78
N PHE A 20 7.16 2.75 4.33
CA PHE A 20 7.65 1.52 4.91
C PHE A 20 9.08 1.73 5.39
N ASN A 21 9.37 1.39 6.64
CA ASN A 21 10.70 1.57 7.21
C ASN A 21 11.53 0.28 7.28
N LEU A 22 10.92 -0.86 7.03
CA LEU A 22 11.59 -2.15 7.09
C LEU A 22 11.36 -2.95 5.80
N VAL A 23 12.47 -3.50 5.28
CA VAL A 23 12.43 -4.49 4.20
C VAL A 23 12.62 -5.85 4.84
N ILE A 24 11.55 -6.65 4.89
CA ILE A 24 11.61 -7.99 5.50
C ILE A 24 12.37 -8.94 4.59
N LEU A 25 12.10 -8.86 3.30
CA LEU A 25 12.72 -9.71 2.29
C LEU A 25 12.81 -8.95 0.98
N HIS A 26 13.94 -9.07 0.31
CA HIS A 26 14.09 -8.54 -1.04
C HIS A 26 14.98 -9.49 -1.84
N THR A 27 14.42 -10.15 -2.84
CA THR A 27 15.13 -11.05 -3.75
C THR A 27 14.91 -10.61 -5.19
N GLY A 28 15.95 -10.77 -6.02
CA GLY A 28 15.89 -10.35 -7.41
C GLY A 28 16.03 -8.84 -7.58
N CYS A 29 15.80 -8.37 -8.80
CA CYS A 29 15.94 -6.96 -9.16
C CYS A 29 14.74 -6.40 -9.93
N ALA A 30 13.60 -7.09 -9.88
CA ALA A 30 12.38 -6.64 -10.54
C ALA A 30 11.69 -5.50 -9.79
N GLU A 31 11.86 -5.43 -8.48
CA GLU A 31 11.32 -4.40 -7.62
C GLU A 31 12.46 -3.59 -7.00
N CYS A 32 12.22 -2.31 -6.74
CA CYS A 32 13.18 -1.48 -6.04
C CYS A 32 12.48 -0.62 -5.00
N TYR A 33 13.12 -0.48 -3.83
CA TYR A 33 12.57 0.27 -2.72
C TYR A 33 13.67 0.91 -1.89
N ARG A 34 13.44 2.15 -1.46
CA ARG A 34 14.28 2.85 -0.50
C ARG A 34 13.54 2.93 0.83
N PRO A 35 14.09 2.42 1.94
CA PRO A 35 13.45 2.52 3.26
C PRO A 35 13.09 3.96 3.60
N GLY A 36 11.87 4.14 4.16
CA GLY A 36 11.32 5.45 4.46
C GLY A 36 10.58 6.11 3.30
N SER A 37 10.62 5.53 2.11
CA SER A 37 9.86 6.00 0.95
C SER A 37 8.43 5.48 0.99
N GLY A 38 7.54 6.14 0.27
CA GLY A 38 6.19 5.64 0.00
C GLY A 38 6.03 4.96 -1.35
N ALA A 39 7.09 4.85 -2.15
CA ALA A 39 7.00 4.39 -3.53
C ALA A 39 7.84 3.15 -3.77
N VAL A 40 7.23 2.11 -4.36
CA VAL A 40 7.92 0.90 -4.80
C VAL A 40 8.02 0.92 -6.32
N GLY A 41 9.24 0.82 -6.84
CA GLY A 41 9.49 0.76 -8.28
C GLY A 41 9.30 -0.64 -8.83
N LEU A 42 8.47 -0.78 -9.85
CA LEU A 42 8.29 -2.00 -10.63
C LEU A 42 9.09 -1.86 -11.92
N ARG A 43 10.29 -2.42 -11.93
CA ARG A 43 11.30 -2.08 -12.95
C ARG A 43 11.18 -2.85 -14.26
N ARG A 44 10.62 -4.06 -14.21
CA ARG A 44 10.53 -4.91 -15.41
C ARG A 44 9.30 -4.51 -16.23
N THR A 45 9.54 -4.03 -17.41
CA THR A 45 8.49 -3.67 -18.36
C THR A 45 7.88 -4.90 -19.00
N GLY A 46 6.59 -4.83 -19.36
CA GLY A 46 5.86 -5.94 -19.95
C GLY A 46 5.69 -7.14 -19.02
N SER A 47 5.89 -6.95 -17.71
CA SER A 47 5.85 -8.02 -16.71
C SER A 47 4.56 -7.97 -15.91
N ILE A 48 4.23 -9.11 -15.29
CA ILE A 48 3.10 -9.23 -14.39
C ILE A 48 3.62 -9.36 -12.96
N TYR A 49 3.07 -8.55 -12.07
CA TYR A 49 3.38 -8.57 -10.64
C TYR A 49 2.15 -8.93 -9.85
N ASP A 50 2.28 -9.88 -8.92
CA ASP A 50 1.28 -10.12 -7.90
C ASP A 50 1.55 -9.22 -6.71
N VAL A 51 0.51 -8.55 -6.24
CA VAL A 51 0.57 -7.63 -5.10
C VAL A 51 -0.42 -8.06 -4.05
N ASP A 52 0.07 -8.28 -2.84
CA ASP A 52 -0.75 -8.55 -1.66
C ASP A 52 -0.46 -7.49 -0.62
N PHE A 53 -1.50 -6.90 -0.06
CA PHE A 53 -1.38 -5.90 0.99
C PHE A 53 -2.37 -6.19 2.10
N LYS A 54 -1.93 -5.99 3.33
CA LYS A 54 -2.81 -6.01 4.52
C LYS A 54 -2.33 -5.00 5.54
N ALA A 55 -3.26 -4.50 6.34
CA ALA A 55 -2.95 -3.59 7.44
C ALA A 55 -4.14 -3.54 8.40
N ASN A 56 -3.88 -2.99 9.59
CA ASN A 56 -4.94 -2.58 10.50
C ASN A 56 -5.14 -1.07 10.33
N ILE A 57 -6.34 -0.66 9.96
CA ILE A 57 -6.64 0.74 9.71
C ILE A 57 -7.88 1.19 10.50
N GLY A 58 -7.92 2.47 10.83
CA GLY A 58 -9.07 3.10 11.42
C GLY A 58 -9.00 4.61 11.27
N ALA A 59 -10.13 5.26 11.21
CA ALA A 59 -10.18 6.71 11.19
C ALA A 59 -9.87 7.26 12.60
N THR A 60 -9.24 8.43 12.66
CA THR A 60 -8.93 9.10 13.93
C THR A 60 -10.18 9.71 14.59
N ALA A 61 -11.29 9.77 13.86
CA ALA A 61 -12.61 10.13 14.33
C ALA A 61 -13.62 9.17 13.72
N PRO A 62 -14.85 9.01 14.29
CA PRO A 62 -15.85 8.15 13.66
C PRO A 62 -16.08 8.50 12.20
N GLY A 63 -16.05 7.50 11.32
CA GLY A 63 -16.17 7.71 9.87
C GLY A 63 -15.57 6.59 9.07
N VAL A 64 -15.35 6.85 7.80
CA VAL A 64 -14.84 5.88 6.83
C VAL A 64 -13.35 6.07 6.61
N ALA A 65 -12.58 5.00 6.82
CA ALA A 65 -11.18 4.92 6.44
C ALA A 65 -11.05 4.22 5.09
N ASN A 66 -10.22 4.75 4.20
CA ASN A 66 -10.02 4.20 2.86
C ASN A 66 -8.53 4.21 2.51
N LEU A 67 -7.95 3.02 2.32
CA LEU A 67 -6.63 2.84 1.74
C LEU A 67 -6.78 2.22 0.36
N THR A 68 -6.07 2.77 -0.62
CA THR A 68 -6.14 2.30 -2.01
C THR A 68 -4.72 2.22 -2.58
N LEU A 69 -4.45 1.21 -3.38
CA LEU A 69 -3.20 1.13 -4.14
C LEU A 69 -3.29 2.07 -5.34
N PHE A 70 -2.23 2.84 -5.53
CA PHE A 70 -2.08 3.74 -6.68
C PHE A 70 -0.96 3.24 -7.57
N LEU A 71 -1.22 3.17 -8.85
CA LEU A 71 -0.22 2.85 -9.86
C LEU A 71 0.05 4.10 -10.68
N ASP A 72 1.31 4.57 -10.69
CA ASP A 72 1.73 5.79 -11.38
C ASP A 72 0.84 6.99 -11.04
N SER A 73 0.54 7.16 -9.76
CA SER A 73 -0.30 8.25 -9.21
C SER A 73 -1.78 8.18 -9.60
N SER A 74 -2.24 7.06 -10.17
CA SER A 74 -3.65 6.84 -10.48
C SER A 74 -4.23 5.77 -9.56
N PRO A 75 -5.39 6.02 -8.93
CA PRO A 75 -5.99 5.03 -8.03
C PRO A 75 -6.45 3.79 -8.79
N MET A 76 -6.14 2.62 -8.25
CA MET A 76 -6.71 1.36 -8.68
C MET A 76 -7.93 1.08 -7.81
N ASN A 77 -9.11 1.46 -8.26
CA ASN A 77 -10.33 1.44 -7.46
C ASN A 77 -10.71 0.04 -6.98
N GLU A 78 -10.32 -1.01 -7.73
CA GLU A 78 -10.54 -2.40 -7.34
C GLU A 78 -9.75 -2.82 -6.11
N THR A 79 -8.77 -2.04 -5.70
CA THR A 79 -7.94 -2.31 -4.50
C THR A 79 -8.37 -1.48 -3.30
N ALA A 80 -9.47 -0.76 -3.38
CA ALA A 80 -9.95 0.07 -2.28
C ALA A 80 -10.27 -0.79 -1.05
N MET A 81 -9.61 -0.49 0.06
CA MET A 81 -9.81 -1.13 1.35
C MET A 81 -10.52 -0.15 2.25
N VAL A 82 -11.79 -0.43 2.55
CA VAL A 82 -12.66 0.48 3.28
C VAL A 82 -13.03 -0.11 4.64
N SER A 83 -12.90 0.69 5.68
CA SER A 83 -13.30 0.34 7.03
C SER A 83 -14.15 1.46 7.61
N ASN A 84 -15.30 1.09 8.19
CA ASN A 84 -16.15 2.05 8.89
C ASN A 84 -15.78 2.04 10.37
N THR A 85 -15.20 3.13 10.85
CA THR A 85 -14.76 3.28 12.24
C THR A 85 -15.92 3.82 13.07
N ALA A 86 -16.41 2.99 13.99
CA ALA A 86 -17.53 3.37 14.87
C ALA A 86 -17.11 4.29 16.02
N ALA A 87 -15.91 4.08 16.55
CA ALA A 87 -15.34 4.91 17.60
C ALA A 87 -13.91 5.31 17.22
N ALA A 88 -13.50 6.52 17.60
CA ALA A 88 -12.16 7.02 17.31
C ALA A 88 -11.09 6.05 17.85
N GLY A 89 -10.12 5.73 17.01
CA GLY A 89 -9.02 4.83 17.37
C GLY A 89 -9.29 3.35 17.20
N ASP A 90 -10.51 2.93 16.85
CA ASP A 90 -10.80 1.54 16.55
C ASP A 90 -10.12 1.15 15.23
N LEU A 91 -9.44 -0.02 15.24
CA LEU A 91 -8.75 -0.54 14.09
C LEU A 91 -9.44 -1.80 13.57
N ASN A 92 -9.51 -1.92 12.26
CA ASN A 92 -10.01 -3.11 11.58
C ASN A 92 -8.96 -3.61 10.59
N ASN A 93 -8.83 -4.93 10.47
CA ASN A 93 -7.94 -5.51 9.49
C ASN A 93 -8.54 -5.42 8.10
N VAL A 94 -7.75 -4.92 7.16
CA VAL A 94 -8.12 -4.84 5.75
C VAL A 94 -7.05 -5.50 4.91
N ALA A 95 -7.43 -6.03 3.75
CA ALA A 95 -6.52 -6.68 2.84
C ALA A 95 -6.98 -6.53 1.40
N CYS A 96 -6.04 -6.53 0.48
CA CYS A 96 -6.34 -6.64 -0.94
C CYS A 96 -5.27 -7.47 -1.65
N SER A 97 -5.64 -8.03 -2.79
CA SER A 97 -4.76 -8.81 -3.64
C SER A 97 -5.09 -8.48 -5.09
N THR A 98 -4.06 -8.19 -5.88
CA THR A 98 -4.26 -7.85 -7.28
C THR A 98 -3.04 -8.24 -8.11
N ALA A 99 -3.19 -8.21 -9.42
CA ALA A 99 -2.09 -8.36 -10.36
C ALA A 99 -1.95 -7.08 -11.18
N ILE A 100 -0.71 -6.67 -11.41
CA ILE A 100 -0.39 -5.48 -12.17
C ILE A 100 0.47 -5.88 -13.36
N LYS A 101 0.10 -5.40 -14.54
CA LYS A 101 0.93 -5.53 -15.74
C LYS A 101 1.62 -4.20 -16.02
N THR A 102 2.94 -4.22 -16.01
CA THR A 102 3.72 -3.06 -16.46
C THR A 102 3.72 -3.00 -17.97
N MET A 103 3.63 -1.79 -18.49
CA MET A 103 3.61 -1.56 -19.95
C MET A 103 5.03 -1.38 -20.49
N CYS A 104 5.26 -0.46 -21.37
CA CYS A 104 6.57 -0.23 -21.98
C CYS A 104 7.50 0.64 -21.12
N MET A 105 7.05 1.13 -19.99
CA MET A 105 7.85 1.91 -19.04
C MET A 105 7.72 1.33 -17.63
N PRO A 106 8.75 1.48 -16.78
CA PRO A 106 8.63 1.13 -15.37
C PRO A 106 7.49 1.86 -14.68
N SER A 107 6.86 1.20 -13.72
CA SER A 107 5.75 1.76 -12.95
C SER A 107 6.12 1.94 -11.49
N THR A 108 5.39 2.80 -10.81
CA THR A 108 5.56 3.06 -9.37
C THR A 108 4.26 2.72 -8.64
N LEU A 109 4.36 1.93 -7.57
CA LEU A 109 3.23 1.55 -6.73
C LEU A 109 3.32 2.28 -5.40
N THR A 110 2.20 2.88 -4.98
CA THR A 110 2.05 3.49 -3.66
C THR A 110 0.77 3.02 -3.00
N VAL A 111 0.72 3.10 -1.67
CA VAL A 111 -0.49 2.88 -0.88
C VAL A 111 -0.90 4.22 -0.30
N VAL A 112 -2.09 4.68 -0.61
CA VAL A 112 -2.51 6.06 -0.35
C VAL A 112 -3.82 6.09 0.42
N ASN A 113 -3.92 7.02 1.40
CA ASN A 113 -5.22 7.36 2.00
C ASN A 113 -6.07 8.09 0.95
N ASN A 114 -6.97 7.36 0.33
CA ASN A 114 -7.86 7.88 -0.71
C ASN A 114 -9.23 8.30 -0.17
N GLY A 115 -9.34 8.46 1.14
CA GLY A 115 -10.55 8.94 1.80
C GLY A 115 -10.49 10.42 2.12
N GLU A 116 -11.47 10.87 2.87
CA GLU A 116 -11.61 12.28 3.25
C GLU A 116 -11.19 12.55 4.69
N THR A 117 -10.88 11.50 5.48
CA THR A 117 -10.50 11.62 6.88
C THR A 117 -9.08 11.13 7.11
N THR A 118 -8.43 11.70 8.14
CA THR A 118 -7.14 11.18 8.60
C THR A 118 -7.32 9.78 9.18
N ILE A 119 -6.42 8.87 8.85
CA ILE A 119 -6.47 7.48 9.31
C ILE A 119 -5.20 7.10 10.05
N THR A 120 -5.34 6.11 10.94
CA THR A 120 -4.21 5.44 11.58
C THR A 120 -3.97 4.11 10.88
N VAL A 121 -2.72 3.79 10.60
CA VAL A 121 -2.31 2.52 9.99
C VAL A 121 -1.31 1.83 10.91
N GLU A 122 -1.58 0.58 11.23
CA GLU A 122 -0.68 -0.26 12.04
C GLU A 122 -0.42 -1.59 11.35
N ASP A 123 0.78 -2.10 11.52
CA ASP A 123 1.22 -3.40 11.01
C ASP A 123 0.94 -3.61 9.51
N PRO A 124 1.28 -2.64 8.64
CA PRO A 124 1.11 -2.84 7.21
C PRO A 124 2.10 -3.90 6.71
N LEU A 125 1.63 -4.73 5.79
CA LEU A 125 2.47 -5.70 5.10
C LEU A 125 2.19 -5.62 3.60
N LEU A 126 3.20 -5.28 2.82
CA LEU A 126 3.13 -5.23 1.37
C LEU A 126 4.07 -6.28 0.79
N LYS A 127 3.52 -7.17 -0.03
CA LYS A 127 4.28 -8.20 -0.73
C LYS A 127 4.08 -8.04 -2.22
N ILE A 128 5.17 -7.94 -2.96
CA ILE A 128 5.15 -7.82 -4.41
C ILE A 128 6.06 -8.89 -5.00
N ARG A 129 5.54 -9.64 -5.97
CA ARG A 129 6.30 -10.69 -6.65
C ARG A 129 6.04 -10.62 -8.15
N ARG A 130 7.10 -10.60 -8.94
CA ARG A 130 6.99 -10.75 -10.39
C ARG A 130 6.67 -12.21 -10.72
N THR A 131 5.64 -12.43 -11.52
CA THR A 131 5.20 -13.79 -11.89
C THR A 131 5.42 -14.11 -13.36
N ALA A 132 5.53 -13.10 -14.21
CA ALA A 132 5.73 -13.34 -15.65
C ALA A 132 6.49 -12.21 -16.34
#